data_eeaec4dde5b1dd5ef7039fc7b61d63dc
#
_entry.id   eeaec4dde5b1dd5ef7039fc7b61d63dc
#
_cell.length_a   1.000
_cell.length_b   1.000
_cell.length_c   1.000
_cell.angle_alpha   90.00
_cell.angle_beta   90.00
_cell.angle_gamma   90.00
#
_symmetry.space_group_name_H-M   'P 1'
#
loop_
_entity.id
_entity.type
_entity.pdbx_description
1 polymer ?
#
loop_
_entity_poly.entity_id
_entity_poly.type
_entity_poly.pdbx_seq_one_letter_code
_entity_poly.pdbx_strand_id
1 'polypeptide(L)'
;MVVFDKTKGLTEEPLHYCPGCTHGIIHRLVAESLEELGVLDKTVGVASVGCSVFSYNYFNCDMIQAAHGRAPAVATGAKRADPSKIVFTYQGDGDLAAIGTAETVHSAARNENITIIFVNNAIYGMTGGQMAPTTLPNQITQTSPYGRDVTVVGYPVKVCEMLKEIDGASYVERVAVNNVKNIMAAKKAIKKAFKNQIEGKGFSLIEVLSTCPTNWGLKPVDAIKWLDENMEKYYPLGVYKDKYKEEK
;
A
#
# COMPACT_ATOMS: atom_id res chain seq x y z
N MET A 1 -31.59 0.09 14.42
CA MET A 1 -30.31 -0.61 14.62
C MET A 1 -29.38 -0.16 13.51
N VAL A 2 -28.26 0.49 13.84
CA VAL A 2 -27.26 0.89 12.84
C VAL A 2 -26.56 -0.39 12.40
N VAL A 3 -26.70 -0.76 11.12
CA VAL A 3 -26.06 -1.96 10.52
C VAL A 3 -24.63 -1.66 10.09
N PHE A 4 -24.35 -0.38 9.82
CA PHE A 4 -23.05 0.11 9.39
C PHE A 4 -22.88 1.56 9.86
N ASP A 5 -21.71 1.88 10.39
CA ASP A 5 -21.31 3.24 10.73
C ASP A 5 -19.95 3.54 10.12
N LYS A 6 -19.66 4.83 9.88
CA LYS A 6 -18.37 5.28 9.39
C LYS A 6 -17.34 5.12 10.49
N THR A 7 -16.17 4.59 10.14
CA THR A 7 -15.06 4.50 11.11
C THR A 7 -14.62 5.88 11.59
N LYS A 8 -14.34 6.01 12.89
CA LYS A 8 -13.76 7.22 13.49
C LYS A 8 -12.36 7.54 12.98
N GLY A 9 -11.69 6.57 12.37
CA GLY A 9 -10.36 6.75 11.78
C GLY A 9 -10.35 7.50 10.45
N LEU A 10 -11.53 7.90 9.91
CA LEU A 10 -11.65 8.75 8.73
C LEU A 10 -12.32 10.08 9.08
N THR A 11 -11.82 11.15 8.47
CA THR A 11 -12.42 12.50 8.54
C THR A 11 -13.68 12.60 7.69
N GLU A 12 -14.39 13.73 7.74
CA GLU A 12 -15.54 14.02 6.88
C GLU A 12 -15.13 14.55 5.48
N GLU A 13 -13.86 14.72 5.22
CA GLU A 13 -13.37 15.24 3.95
C GLU A 13 -13.69 14.26 2.81
N PRO A 14 -14.31 14.74 1.71
CA PRO A 14 -14.61 13.91 0.56
C PRO A 14 -13.35 13.46 -0.15
N LEU A 15 -13.31 12.17 -0.52
CA LEU A 15 -12.16 11.59 -1.22
C LEU A 15 -12.05 12.14 -2.65
N HIS A 16 -10.84 12.52 -3.07
CA HIS A 16 -10.56 13.07 -4.42
C HIS A 16 -10.34 12.00 -5.50
N TYR A 17 -10.33 10.72 -5.14
CA TYR A 17 -9.99 9.63 -6.07
C TYR A 17 -10.98 9.49 -7.21
N CYS A 18 -10.46 9.05 -8.36
CA CYS A 18 -11.26 8.82 -9.56
C CYS A 18 -12.36 7.76 -9.34
N PRO A 19 -13.48 7.82 -10.07
CA PRO A 19 -14.52 6.78 -10.01
C PRO A 19 -13.96 5.38 -10.29
N GLY A 20 -14.23 4.43 -9.39
CA GLY A 20 -13.74 3.06 -9.47
C GLY A 20 -12.29 2.83 -9.03
N CYS A 21 -11.60 3.89 -8.61
CA CYS A 21 -10.32 3.74 -7.92
C CYS A 21 -10.54 3.12 -6.53
N THR A 22 -9.74 2.13 -6.15
CA THR A 22 -9.95 1.39 -4.91
C THR A 22 -9.22 1.96 -3.69
N HIS A 23 -8.56 3.11 -3.81
CA HIS A 23 -7.96 3.81 -2.67
C HIS A 23 -8.93 4.05 -1.52
N GLY A 24 -10.19 4.44 -1.81
CA GLY A 24 -11.20 4.67 -0.78
C GLY A 24 -11.51 3.42 0.05
N ILE A 25 -11.52 2.23 -0.57
CA ILE A 25 -11.66 0.96 0.14
C ILE A 25 -10.46 0.74 1.06
N ILE A 26 -9.23 0.95 0.55
CA ILE A 26 -7.99 0.75 1.31
C ILE A 26 -7.93 1.71 2.51
N HIS A 27 -8.26 3.00 2.33
CA HIS A 27 -8.34 3.97 3.42
C HIS A 27 -9.26 3.51 4.54
N ARG A 28 -10.45 3.02 4.16
CA ARG A 28 -11.40 2.48 5.13
C ARG A 28 -10.83 1.29 5.89
N LEU A 29 -10.19 0.33 5.21
CA LEU A 29 -9.62 -0.86 5.85
C LEU A 29 -8.50 -0.50 6.83
N VAL A 30 -7.65 0.47 6.48
CA VAL A 30 -6.59 0.99 7.37
C VAL A 30 -7.21 1.65 8.59
N ALA A 31 -8.16 2.57 8.40
CA ALA A 31 -8.82 3.31 9.46
C ALA A 31 -9.60 2.40 10.42
N GLU A 32 -10.40 1.46 9.90
CA GLU A 32 -11.11 0.46 10.70
C GLU A 32 -10.13 -0.42 11.51
N SER A 33 -8.99 -0.80 10.91
CA SER A 33 -8.00 -1.61 11.61
C SER A 33 -7.37 -0.87 12.79
N LEU A 34 -7.07 0.42 12.64
CA LEU A 34 -6.53 1.27 13.71
C LEU A 34 -7.56 1.51 14.83
N GLU A 35 -8.81 1.77 14.46
CA GLU A 35 -9.92 1.94 15.41
C GLU A 35 -10.18 0.66 16.20
N GLU A 36 -10.30 -0.49 15.52
CA GLU A 36 -10.55 -1.79 16.16
C GLU A 36 -9.40 -2.26 17.07
N LEU A 37 -8.18 -1.78 16.84
CA LEU A 37 -7.02 -2.03 17.71
C LEU A 37 -6.90 -1.00 18.85
N GLY A 38 -7.75 0.04 18.87
CA GLY A 38 -7.75 1.08 19.89
C GLY A 38 -6.49 1.95 19.91
N VAL A 39 -5.90 2.22 18.73
CA VAL A 39 -4.61 2.92 18.63
C VAL A 39 -4.65 4.24 17.85
N LEU A 40 -5.83 4.71 17.46
CA LEU A 40 -5.97 5.97 16.67
C LEU A 40 -5.22 7.14 17.30
N ASP A 41 -5.40 7.37 18.62
CA ASP A 41 -4.79 8.48 19.35
C ASP A 41 -3.26 8.42 19.41
N LYS A 42 -2.68 7.26 19.13
CA LYS A 42 -1.23 7.00 19.14
C LYS A 42 -0.66 6.85 17.75
N THR A 43 -1.49 7.01 16.72
CA THR A 43 -1.09 6.75 15.34
C THR A 43 -0.55 8.00 14.67
N VAL A 44 0.55 7.82 13.94
CA VAL A 44 1.13 8.79 13.03
C VAL A 44 1.20 8.18 11.65
N GLY A 45 0.45 8.73 10.70
CA GLY A 45 0.53 8.35 9.30
C GLY A 45 1.55 9.23 8.56
N VAL A 46 2.24 8.64 7.59
CA VAL A 46 3.16 9.38 6.71
C VAL A 46 2.61 9.32 5.30
N ALA A 47 2.11 10.46 4.81
CA ALA A 47 1.67 10.67 3.45
C ALA A 47 2.89 10.90 2.55
N SER A 48 2.88 10.32 1.34
CA SER A 48 3.92 10.53 0.34
C SER A 48 3.34 11.03 -0.97
N VAL A 49 4.19 11.32 -1.95
CA VAL A 49 3.77 11.96 -3.21
C VAL A 49 3.12 10.96 -4.15
N GLY A 50 2.11 11.41 -4.87
CA GLY A 50 1.26 10.64 -5.78
C GLY A 50 -0.22 10.75 -5.40
N CYS A 51 -1.08 9.88 -5.90
CA CYS A 51 -2.51 9.87 -5.53
C CYS A 51 -2.73 9.75 -4.01
N SER A 52 -1.77 9.21 -3.29
CA SER A 52 -1.79 9.05 -1.83
C SER A 52 -1.48 10.34 -1.06
N VAL A 53 -1.04 11.42 -1.70
CA VAL A 53 -0.56 12.62 -1.00
C VAL A 53 -1.60 13.25 -0.07
N PHE A 54 -2.85 13.31 -0.49
CA PHE A 54 -3.93 13.88 0.31
C PHE A 54 -4.46 12.96 1.42
N SER A 55 -3.82 11.81 1.66
CA SER A 55 -4.18 10.92 2.77
C SER A 55 -4.15 11.63 4.14
N TYR A 56 -3.36 12.70 4.28
CA TYR A 56 -3.35 13.55 5.48
C TYR A 56 -4.66 14.29 5.74
N ASN A 57 -5.52 14.48 4.73
CA ASN A 57 -6.85 15.04 4.90
C ASN A 57 -7.90 13.99 5.29
N TYR A 58 -7.63 12.71 5.01
CA TYR A 58 -8.62 11.64 5.11
C TYR A 58 -8.49 10.78 6.35
N PHE A 59 -7.27 10.54 6.83
CA PHE A 59 -7.08 9.82 8.10
C PHE A 59 -7.26 10.76 9.29
N ASN A 60 -8.08 10.34 10.25
CA ASN A 60 -8.30 11.05 11.49
C ASN A 60 -7.28 10.63 12.57
N CYS A 61 -6.00 10.87 12.28
CA CYS A 61 -4.86 10.67 13.18
C CYS A 61 -3.79 11.72 12.85
N ASP A 62 -2.73 11.78 13.63
CA ASP A 62 -1.59 12.66 13.30
C ASP A 62 -0.97 12.25 11.96
N MET A 63 -0.68 13.25 11.12
CA MET A 63 -0.12 12.99 9.78
C MET A 63 1.12 13.84 9.53
N ILE A 64 2.12 13.24 8.88
CA ILE A 64 3.33 13.91 8.39
C ILE A 64 3.38 13.75 6.87
N GLN A 65 3.67 14.82 6.14
CA GLN A 65 3.94 14.74 4.71
C GLN A 65 5.43 14.53 4.46
N ALA A 66 5.77 13.51 3.68
CA ALA A 66 7.14 13.24 3.26
C ALA A 66 7.39 13.69 1.82
N ALA A 67 8.63 14.03 1.48
CA ALA A 67 9.06 14.17 0.11
C ALA A 67 8.94 12.83 -0.64
N HIS A 68 8.83 12.90 -1.97
CA HIS A 68 8.64 11.72 -2.84
C HIS A 68 9.69 10.64 -2.58
N GLY A 69 9.23 9.42 -2.31
CA GLY A 69 10.04 8.26 -2.00
C GLY A 69 10.63 8.22 -0.59
N ARG A 70 10.39 9.24 0.25
CA ARG A 70 11.04 9.36 1.57
C ARG A 70 10.16 8.96 2.75
N ALA A 71 8.93 8.50 2.50
CA ALA A 71 8.02 8.14 3.57
C ALA A 71 8.57 7.07 4.54
N PRO A 72 9.24 5.98 4.11
CA PRO A 72 9.80 5.02 5.06
C PRO A 72 10.92 5.60 5.94
N ALA A 73 11.72 6.56 5.41
CA ALA A 73 12.74 7.24 6.18
C ALA A 73 12.13 8.18 7.24
N VAL A 74 11.09 8.95 6.85
CA VAL A 74 10.34 9.82 7.77
C VAL A 74 9.64 8.99 8.85
N ALA A 75 9.00 7.89 8.47
CA ALA A 75 8.36 6.96 9.40
C ALA A 75 9.37 6.35 10.40
N THR A 76 10.56 5.98 9.91
CA THR A 76 11.67 5.51 10.76
C THR A 76 12.06 6.58 11.77
N GLY A 77 12.23 7.82 11.34
CA GLY A 77 12.55 8.95 12.23
C GLY A 77 11.48 9.20 13.27
N ALA A 78 10.21 9.27 12.86
CA ALA A 78 9.06 9.46 13.75
C ALA A 78 8.97 8.34 14.80
N LYS A 79 9.10 7.07 14.37
CA LYS A 79 9.06 5.91 15.26
C LYS A 79 10.21 5.89 16.26
N ARG A 80 11.41 6.29 15.85
CA ARG A 80 12.59 6.36 16.74
C ARG A 80 12.52 7.53 17.71
N ALA A 81 11.92 8.66 17.29
CA ALA A 81 11.72 9.82 18.16
C ALA A 81 10.71 9.54 19.27
N ASP A 82 9.64 8.81 18.95
CA ASP A 82 8.66 8.34 19.94
C ASP A 82 8.29 6.87 19.67
N PRO A 83 8.96 5.93 20.36
CA PRO A 83 8.70 4.49 20.20
C PRO A 83 7.29 4.05 20.61
N SER A 84 6.55 4.84 21.37
CA SER A 84 5.18 4.53 21.80
C SER A 84 4.15 4.69 20.68
N LYS A 85 4.46 5.47 19.64
CA LYS A 85 3.57 5.73 18.51
C LYS A 85 3.44 4.54 17.58
N ILE A 86 2.28 4.39 16.98
CA ILE A 86 2.04 3.49 15.84
C ILE A 86 2.28 4.30 14.57
N VAL A 87 3.29 3.92 13.79
CA VAL A 87 3.68 4.70 12.61
C VAL A 87 3.47 3.87 11.35
N PHE A 88 2.74 4.43 10.38
CA PHE A 88 2.55 3.79 9.09
C PHE A 88 2.84 4.76 7.92
N THR A 89 3.20 4.18 6.76
CA THR A 89 3.25 4.92 5.50
C THR A 89 2.11 4.48 4.59
N TYR A 90 1.63 5.41 3.74
CA TYR A 90 0.65 5.13 2.71
C TYR A 90 1.18 5.60 1.36
N GLN A 91 1.59 4.66 0.49
CA GLN A 91 2.41 4.95 -0.68
C GLN A 91 1.89 4.23 -1.94
N GLY A 92 1.97 4.91 -3.08
CA GLY A 92 1.78 4.29 -4.40
C GLY A 92 3.05 3.61 -4.94
N ASP A 93 2.92 2.91 -6.04
CA ASP A 93 4.02 2.16 -6.69
C ASP A 93 5.11 3.06 -7.27
N GLY A 94 4.72 4.19 -7.83
CA GLY A 94 5.69 5.18 -8.30
C GLY A 94 6.49 5.83 -7.18
N ASP A 95 5.93 5.91 -5.99
CA ASP A 95 6.61 6.42 -4.82
C ASP A 95 7.52 5.37 -4.17
N LEU A 96 6.97 4.20 -3.84
CA LEU A 96 7.69 3.17 -3.11
C LEU A 96 8.65 2.38 -3.99
N ALA A 97 8.19 1.91 -5.15
CA ALA A 97 8.95 0.98 -5.99
C ALA A 97 9.84 1.68 -7.05
N ALA A 98 9.75 3.02 -7.16
CA ALA A 98 10.65 3.84 -7.97
C ALA A 98 11.65 4.58 -7.08
N ILE A 99 11.35 5.86 -6.78
CA ILE A 99 12.27 6.74 -6.07
C ILE A 99 12.50 6.34 -4.59
N GLY A 100 11.56 5.61 -3.97
CA GLY A 100 11.62 5.16 -2.57
C GLY A 100 12.13 3.74 -2.34
N THR A 101 12.66 3.07 -3.37
CA THR A 101 13.09 1.67 -3.25
C THR A 101 14.17 1.50 -2.18
N ALA A 102 15.19 2.38 -2.15
CA ALA A 102 16.28 2.30 -1.19
C ALA A 102 15.77 2.47 0.26
N GLU A 103 14.90 3.44 0.50
CA GLU A 103 14.32 3.70 1.83
C GLU A 103 13.50 2.51 2.33
N THR A 104 12.74 1.89 1.43
CA THR A 104 11.94 0.69 1.74
C THR A 104 12.83 -0.50 2.08
N VAL A 105 13.84 -0.78 1.25
CA VAL A 105 14.81 -1.86 1.45
C VAL A 105 15.57 -1.68 2.77
N HIS A 106 16.09 -0.48 3.03
CA HIS A 106 16.84 -0.20 4.25
C HIS A 106 15.98 -0.22 5.51
N SER A 107 14.70 0.19 5.43
CA SER A 107 13.77 0.08 6.56
C SER A 107 13.48 -1.39 6.87
N ALA A 108 13.29 -2.23 5.85
CA ALA A 108 13.12 -3.66 6.01
C ALA A 108 14.38 -4.32 6.58
N ALA A 109 15.56 -3.99 6.04
CA ALA A 109 16.84 -4.57 6.48
C ALA A 109 17.15 -4.26 7.96
N ARG A 110 16.82 -3.06 8.43
CA ARG A 110 16.96 -2.66 9.83
C ARG A 110 15.84 -3.16 10.74
N ASN A 111 14.86 -3.85 10.19
CA ASN A 111 13.66 -4.29 10.92
C ASN A 111 12.97 -3.14 11.67
N GLU A 112 12.86 -1.97 11.02
CA GLU A 112 12.20 -0.81 11.64
C GLU A 112 10.76 -1.16 12.04
N ASN A 113 10.36 -0.82 13.26
CA ASN A 113 9.03 -1.16 13.76
C ASN A 113 7.96 -0.22 13.19
N ILE A 114 7.74 -0.29 11.89
CA ILE A 114 6.76 0.50 11.10
C ILE A 114 5.90 -0.41 10.23
N THR A 115 4.75 0.10 9.80
CA THR A 115 3.85 -0.58 8.86
C THR A 115 3.80 0.18 7.55
N ILE A 116 4.09 -0.48 6.44
CA ILE A 116 3.98 0.10 5.09
C ILE A 116 2.71 -0.42 4.42
N ILE A 117 1.81 0.49 4.03
CA ILE A 117 0.67 0.22 3.16
C ILE A 117 1.06 0.68 1.75
N PHE A 118 1.31 -0.30 0.90
CA PHE A 118 1.78 -0.11 -0.46
C PHE A 118 0.66 -0.39 -1.46
N VAL A 119 0.21 0.64 -2.17
CA VAL A 119 -0.84 0.53 -3.19
C VAL A 119 -0.20 0.37 -4.56
N ASN A 120 -0.34 -0.82 -5.14
CA ASN A 120 0.16 -1.15 -6.47
C ASN A 120 -0.98 -1.15 -7.48
N ASN A 121 -1.01 -0.17 -8.37
CA ASN A 121 -1.96 -0.06 -9.48
C ASN A 121 -1.27 -0.13 -10.86
N ALA A 122 -0.01 -0.54 -10.90
CA ALA A 122 0.78 -0.78 -12.12
C ALA A 122 0.91 0.45 -13.05
N ILE A 123 0.81 1.69 -12.52
CA ILE A 123 0.91 2.91 -13.34
C ILE A 123 1.13 4.15 -12.46
N TYR A 124 1.80 5.19 -12.98
CA TYR A 124 1.82 6.50 -12.33
C TYR A 124 0.44 7.18 -12.47
N GLY A 125 -0.40 7.06 -11.44
CA GLY A 125 -1.78 7.54 -11.51
C GLY A 125 -1.91 9.07 -11.54
N MET A 126 -1.23 9.77 -10.62
CA MET A 126 -1.42 11.21 -10.41
C MET A 126 -0.96 12.06 -11.59
N THR A 127 0.11 11.66 -12.26
CA THR A 127 0.75 12.43 -13.34
C THR A 127 0.18 12.15 -14.73
N GLY A 128 -0.83 11.29 -14.84
CA GLY A 128 -1.56 11.05 -16.09
C GLY A 128 -1.22 9.74 -16.79
N GLY A 129 -0.70 8.73 -16.09
CA GLY A 129 -0.63 7.37 -16.63
C GLY A 129 0.68 6.97 -17.29
N GLN A 130 1.82 7.44 -16.80
CA GLN A 130 3.12 6.99 -17.27
C GLN A 130 3.44 5.57 -16.74
N MET A 131 4.37 4.91 -17.40
CA MET A 131 4.86 3.59 -17.00
C MET A 131 5.57 3.67 -15.63
N ALA A 132 5.07 2.90 -14.68
CA ALA A 132 5.66 2.70 -13.35
C ALA A 132 6.62 1.50 -13.33
N PRO A 133 7.46 1.36 -12.31
CA PRO A 133 8.28 0.16 -12.14
C PRO A 133 7.46 -1.13 -12.09
N THR A 134 6.22 -1.06 -11.63
CA THR A 134 5.28 -2.17 -11.47
C THR A 134 4.39 -2.43 -12.70
N THR A 135 4.43 -1.58 -13.72
CA THR A 135 3.65 -1.76 -14.95
C THR A 135 3.93 -3.12 -15.59
N LEU A 136 2.87 -3.88 -15.92
CA LEU A 136 2.99 -5.24 -16.43
C LEU A 136 3.65 -5.30 -17.83
N PRO A 137 4.24 -6.44 -18.22
CA PRO A 137 4.68 -6.66 -19.60
C PRO A 137 3.50 -6.43 -20.57
N ASN A 138 3.76 -5.77 -21.68
CA ASN A 138 2.79 -5.41 -22.72
C ASN A 138 1.67 -4.45 -22.27
N GLN A 139 1.65 -3.98 -21.02
CA GLN A 139 0.68 -2.98 -20.57
C GLN A 139 0.95 -1.64 -21.26
N ILE A 140 -0.10 -1.10 -21.89
CA ILE A 140 -0.07 0.22 -22.53
C ILE A 140 -0.16 1.31 -21.47
N THR A 141 0.69 2.33 -21.61
CA THR A 141 0.70 3.53 -20.78
C THR A 141 1.05 4.76 -21.63
N GLN A 142 0.97 5.96 -21.07
CA GLN A 142 1.32 7.20 -21.79
C GLN A 142 2.77 7.22 -22.29
N THR A 143 3.69 6.57 -21.58
CA THR A 143 5.11 6.48 -21.97
C THR A 143 5.51 5.14 -22.58
N SER A 144 4.57 4.21 -22.69
CA SER A 144 4.70 2.94 -23.41
C SER A 144 3.47 2.67 -24.28
N PRO A 145 3.25 3.45 -25.35
CA PRO A 145 2.03 3.41 -26.15
C PRO A 145 1.85 2.10 -26.94
N TYR A 146 2.92 1.34 -27.15
CA TYR A 146 2.91 0.02 -27.79
C TYR A 146 2.99 -1.14 -26.76
N GLY A 147 2.83 -0.81 -25.46
CA GLY A 147 3.02 -1.73 -24.35
C GLY A 147 4.44 -1.71 -23.77
N ARG A 148 4.59 -2.16 -22.52
CA ARG A 148 5.90 -2.30 -21.89
C ARG A 148 6.69 -3.40 -22.57
N ASP A 149 7.76 -3.04 -23.25
CA ASP A 149 8.73 -3.97 -23.82
C ASP A 149 9.82 -4.29 -22.78
N VAL A 150 9.76 -5.49 -22.22
CA VAL A 150 10.70 -5.92 -21.15
C VAL A 150 12.14 -6.07 -21.66
N THR A 151 12.35 -6.17 -22.96
CA THR A 151 13.71 -6.26 -23.55
C THR A 151 14.40 -4.90 -23.59
N VAL A 152 13.60 -3.81 -23.55
CA VAL A 152 14.10 -2.43 -23.61
C VAL A 152 14.12 -1.79 -22.21
N VAL A 153 13.03 -1.91 -21.44
CA VAL A 153 12.86 -1.19 -20.17
C VAL A 153 12.87 -2.12 -18.94
N GLY A 154 13.17 -3.39 -19.12
CA GLY A 154 13.26 -4.37 -18.07
C GLY A 154 11.92 -4.85 -17.52
N TYR A 155 11.99 -5.83 -16.62
CA TYR A 155 10.83 -6.48 -16.00
C TYR A 155 10.22 -5.63 -14.87
N PRO A 156 8.91 -5.82 -14.61
CA PRO A 156 8.25 -5.19 -13.45
C PRO A 156 8.89 -5.59 -12.13
N VAL A 157 9.02 -4.62 -11.22
CA VAL A 157 9.54 -4.86 -9.88
C VAL A 157 8.51 -5.60 -9.04
N LYS A 158 8.89 -6.72 -8.45
CA LYS A 158 8.08 -7.54 -7.55
C LYS A 158 8.49 -7.27 -6.10
N VAL A 159 7.84 -6.29 -5.47
CA VAL A 159 8.26 -5.77 -4.15
C VAL A 159 8.18 -6.82 -3.06
N CYS A 160 7.09 -7.58 -2.97
CA CYS A 160 6.96 -8.64 -1.96
C CYS A 160 8.02 -9.72 -2.11
N GLU A 161 8.30 -10.14 -3.36
CA GLU A 161 9.32 -11.15 -3.66
C GLU A 161 10.73 -10.65 -3.31
N MET A 162 11.02 -9.37 -3.56
CA MET A 162 12.30 -8.75 -3.19
C MET A 162 12.45 -8.68 -1.66
N LEU A 163 11.42 -8.22 -0.96
CA LEU A 163 11.51 -8.01 0.49
C LEU A 163 11.46 -9.30 1.31
N LYS A 164 10.90 -10.40 0.79
CA LYS A 164 10.90 -11.68 1.51
C LYS A 164 12.30 -12.22 1.76
N GLU A 165 13.26 -11.89 0.90
CA GLU A 165 14.65 -12.33 1.03
C GLU A 165 15.46 -11.49 2.05
N ILE A 166 14.91 -10.36 2.50
CA ILE A 166 15.57 -9.48 3.48
C ILE A 166 15.33 -10.01 4.88
N ASP A 167 16.37 -10.42 5.58
CA ASP A 167 16.26 -11.00 6.93
C ASP A 167 15.53 -10.08 7.92
N GLY A 168 15.71 -8.79 7.84
CA GLY A 168 15.04 -7.82 8.71
C GLY A 168 13.54 -7.74 8.53
N ALA A 169 12.99 -8.02 7.33
CA ALA A 169 11.54 -7.98 7.11
C ALA A 169 10.83 -9.05 7.97
N SER A 170 9.82 -8.65 8.74
CA SER A 170 9.10 -9.55 9.64
C SER A 170 7.80 -10.09 9.05
N TYR A 171 7.05 -9.23 8.36
CA TYR A 171 5.79 -9.63 7.73
C TYR A 171 5.64 -8.94 6.39
N VAL A 172 5.43 -9.72 5.33
CA VAL A 172 5.21 -9.24 3.95
C VAL A 172 4.07 -10.03 3.34
N GLU A 173 3.00 -9.35 2.94
CA GLU A 173 1.84 -9.98 2.31
C GLU A 173 1.32 -9.13 1.16
N ARG A 174 0.89 -9.80 0.08
CA ARG A 174 0.19 -9.17 -1.05
C ARG A 174 -1.27 -9.57 -1.02
N VAL A 175 -2.15 -8.57 -1.09
CA VAL A 175 -3.60 -8.69 -1.07
C VAL A 175 -4.23 -7.90 -2.22
N ALA A 176 -5.54 -8.06 -2.42
CA ALA A 176 -6.32 -7.26 -3.37
C ALA A 176 -7.63 -6.80 -2.73
N VAL A 177 -8.32 -5.86 -3.38
CA VAL A 177 -9.61 -5.30 -2.92
C VAL A 177 -10.67 -5.30 -4.03
N ASN A 178 -10.59 -6.28 -4.92
CA ASN A 178 -11.40 -6.45 -6.12
C ASN A 178 -12.72 -7.21 -5.90
N ASN A 179 -12.87 -7.89 -4.77
CA ASN A 179 -14.08 -8.61 -4.38
C ASN A 179 -14.20 -8.70 -2.85
N VAL A 180 -15.37 -9.09 -2.35
CA VAL A 180 -15.66 -9.14 -0.91
C VAL A 180 -14.69 -10.06 -0.16
N LYS A 181 -14.37 -11.23 -0.71
CA LYS A 181 -13.44 -12.19 -0.08
C LYS A 181 -12.05 -11.57 0.08
N ASN A 182 -11.54 -10.92 -0.97
CA ASN A 182 -10.23 -10.28 -0.97
C ASN A 182 -10.21 -9.03 -0.07
N ILE A 183 -11.30 -8.23 -0.03
CA ILE A 183 -11.44 -7.10 0.90
C ILE A 183 -11.32 -7.57 2.35
N MET A 184 -12.00 -8.66 2.72
CA MET A 184 -11.92 -9.23 4.08
C MET A 184 -10.51 -9.78 4.38
N ALA A 185 -9.85 -10.40 3.40
CA ALA A 185 -8.46 -10.85 3.54
C ALA A 185 -7.51 -9.66 3.70
N ALA A 186 -7.68 -8.60 2.91
CA ALA A 186 -6.89 -7.37 3.01
C ALA A 186 -7.04 -6.71 4.39
N LYS A 187 -8.27 -6.61 4.91
CA LYS A 187 -8.51 -6.10 6.28
C LYS A 187 -7.74 -6.92 7.32
N LYS A 188 -7.81 -8.25 7.23
CA LYS A 188 -7.10 -9.15 8.14
C LYS A 188 -5.58 -8.95 8.08
N ALA A 189 -5.02 -8.83 6.88
CA ALA A 189 -3.59 -8.61 6.67
C ALA A 189 -3.13 -7.26 7.24
N ILE A 190 -3.86 -6.17 6.95
CA ILE A 190 -3.57 -4.83 7.47
C ILE A 190 -3.64 -4.81 9.00
N LYS A 191 -4.70 -5.39 9.58
CA LYS A 191 -4.85 -5.49 11.04
C LYS A 191 -3.72 -6.29 11.68
N LYS A 192 -3.28 -7.39 11.04
CA LYS A 192 -2.12 -8.18 11.50
C LYS A 192 -0.83 -7.38 11.45
N ALA A 193 -0.59 -6.59 10.39
CA ALA A 193 0.60 -5.75 10.28
C ALA A 193 0.67 -4.72 11.42
N PHE A 194 -0.43 -4.04 11.74
CA PHE A 194 -0.50 -3.13 12.89
C PHE A 194 -0.33 -3.87 14.22
N LYS A 195 -0.93 -5.05 14.38
CA LYS A 195 -0.74 -5.87 15.59
C LYS A 195 0.73 -6.26 15.77
N ASN A 196 1.43 -6.65 14.71
CA ASN A 196 2.86 -6.93 14.74
C ASN A 196 3.65 -5.70 15.22
N GLN A 197 3.29 -4.50 14.75
CA GLN A 197 3.95 -3.26 15.18
C GLN A 197 3.69 -2.96 16.66
N ILE A 198 2.44 -3.14 17.16
CA ILE A 198 2.07 -2.98 18.57
C ILE A 198 2.89 -3.94 19.46
N GLU A 199 3.10 -5.15 18.99
CA GLU A 199 3.85 -6.21 19.70
C GLU A 199 5.38 -6.08 19.53
N GLY A 200 5.87 -5.02 18.86
CA GLY A 200 7.31 -4.79 18.66
C GLY A 200 8.00 -5.79 17.73
N LYS A 201 7.24 -6.44 16.85
CA LYS A 201 7.73 -7.48 15.93
C LYS A 201 8.50 -6.91 14.71
N GLY A 202 8.55 -5.59 14.57
CA GLY A 202 9.34 -4.91 13.55
C GLY A 202 8.59 -4.68 12.24
N PHE A 203 9.33 -4.68 11.14
CA PHE A 203 8.88 -4.23 9.81
C PHE A 203 7.77 -5.09 9.22
N SER A 204 6.68 -4.43 8.82
CA SER A 204 5.58 -5.06 8.09
C SER A 204 5.25 -4.29 6.81
N LEU A 205 5.03 -5.00 5.69
CA LEU A 205 4.57 -4.42 4.43
C LEU A 205 3.36 -5.18 3.91
N ILE A 206 2.30 -4.43 3.59
CA ILE A 206 1.12 -4.94 2.90
C ILE A 206 1.03 -4.29 1.52
N GLU A 207 1.30 -5.07 0.48
CA GLU A 207 1.06 -4.67 -0.89
C GLU A 207 -0.40 -4.94 -1.26
N VAL A 208 -1.12 -3.88 -1.65
CA VAL A 208 -2.53 -3.96 -2.04
C VAL A 208 -2.65 -3.71 -3.54
N LEU A 209 -3.01 -4.72 -4.30
CA LEU A 209 -3.34 -4.55 -5.71
C LEU A 209 -4.61 -3.70 -5.84
N SER A 210 -4.52 -2.66 -6.64
CA SER A 210 -5.53 -1.59 -6.77
C SER A 210 -5.81 -1.28 -8.24
N THR A 211 -6.98 -0.73 -8.51
CA THR A 211 -7.37 -0.30 -9.85
C THR A 211 -6.99 1.16 -10.11
N CYS A 212 -6.67 1.47 -11.36
CA CYS A 212 -6.56 2.85 -11.87
C CYS A 212 -7.37 3.01 -13.16
N PRO A 213 -8.73 2.99 -13.09
CA PRO A 213 -9.60 2.95 -14.28
C PRO A 213 -9.31 4.08 -15.27
N THR A 214 -9.14 5.30 -14.76
CA THR A 214 -8.90 6.49 -15.59
C THR A 214 -7.65 6.34 -16.46
N ASN A 215 -6.51 5.96 -15.88
CA ASN A 215 -5.26 5.85 -16.64
C ASN A 215 -5.10 4.51 -17.37
N TRP A 216 -5.88 3.49 -16.99
CA TRP A 216 -5.99 2.26 -17.79
C TRP A 216 -6.96 2.41 -18.98
N GLY A 217 -7.73 3.52 -19.05
CA GLY A 217 -8.73 3.73 -20.08
C GLY A 217 -9.91 2.76 -19.99
N LEU A 218 -10.23 2.27 -18.79
CA LEU A 218 -11.24 1.25 -18.52
C LEU A 218 -12.41 1.82 -17.71
N LYS A 219 -13.59 1.24 -17.90
CA LYS A 219 -14.70 1.47 -16.97
C LYS A 219 -14.41 0.81 -15.62
N PRO A 220 -14.95 1.30 -14.49
CA PRO A 220 -14.70 0.75 -13.16
C PRO A 220 -14.85 -0.77 -13.06
N VAL A 221 -15.93 -1.33 -13.63
CA VAL A 221 -16.20 -2.78 -13.61
C VAL A 221 -15.17 -3.57 -14.44
N ASP A 222 -14.77 -3.02 -15.59
CA ASP A 222 -13.80 -3.65 -16.47
C ASP A 222 -12.37 -3.58 -15.86
N ALA A 223 -12.07 -2.51 -15.12
CA ALA A 223 -10.82 -2.39 -14.39
C ALA A 223 -10.67 -3.46 -13.28
N ILE A 224 -11.76 -3.81 -12.59
CA ILE A 224 -11.77 -4.91 -11.63
C ILE A 224 -11.46 -6.24 -12.31
N LYS A 225 -12.11 -6.53 -13.44
CA LYS A 225 -11.84 -7.74 -14.23
C LYS A 225 -10.40 -7.78 -14.74
N TRP A 226 -9.91 -6.64 -15.22
CA TRP A 226 -8.53 -6.53 -15.70
C TRP A 226 -7.51 -6.81 -14.60
N LEU A 227 -7.77 -6.36 -13.37
CA LEU A 227 -6.95 -6.67 -12.21
C LEU A 227 -6.91 -8.19 -11.96
N ASP A 228 -8.08 -8.86 -11.95
CA ASP A 228 -8.17 -10.31 -11.76
C ASP A 228 -7.43 -11.09 -12.85
N GLU A 229 -7.63 -10.69 -14.11
CA GLU A 229 -7.13 -11.41 -15.27
C GLU A 229 -5.65 -11.18 -15.55
N ASN A 230 -5.08 -10.04 -15.15
CA ASN A 230 -3.73 -9.62 -15.47
C ASN A 230 -2.86 -9.44 -14.23
N MET A 231 -3.27 -8.57 -13.28
CA MET A 231 -2.42 -8.24 -12.14
C MET A 231 -2.24 -9.42 -11.19
N GLU A 232 -3.31 -10.13 -10.81
CA GLU A 232 -3.20 -11.26 -9.88
C GLU A 232 -2.37 -12.42 -10.45
N LYS A 233 -2.38 -12.60 -11.77
CA LYS A 233 -1.52 -13.61 -12.43
C LYS A 233 -0.05 -13.25 -12.38
N TYR A 234 0.29 -11.96 -12.51
CA TYR A 234 1.67 -11.48 -12.49
C TYR A 234 2.18 -11.25 -11.07
N TYR A 235 1.30 -10.78 -10.19
CA TYR A 235 1.51 -10.50 -8.77
C TYR A 235 0.62 -11.42 -7.93
N PRO A 236 0.98 -12.71 -7.74
CA PRO A 236 0.15 -13.65 -6.96
C PRO A 236 -0.11 -13.15 -5.55
N LEU A 237 -1.36 -13.31 -5.08
CA LEU A 237 -1.74 -12.95 -3.71
C LEU A 237 -1.18 -13.97 -2.71
N GLY A 238 -0.87 -13.52 -1.49
CA GLY A 238 -0.46 -14.41 -0.41
C GLY A 238 0.56 -13.81 0.54
N VAL A 239 0.90 -14.60 1.55
CA VAL A 239 1.92 -14.28 2.54
C VAL A 239 3.29 -14.69 1.99
N TYR A 240 4.18 -13.73 1.80
CA TYR A 240 5.54 -13.93 1.31
C TYR A 240 6.53 -14.16 2.44
N LYS A 241 6.29 -13.51 3.58
CA LYS A 241 7.09 -13.69 4.80
C LYS A 241 6.22 -13.48 6.03
N ASP A 242 6.39 -14.33 7.01
CA ASP A 242 5.75 -14.22 8.33
C ASP A 242 6.64 -14.94 9.35
N LYS A 243 7.50 -14.18 10.01
CA LYS A 243 8.45 -14.73 11.01
C LYS A 243 7.78 -15.24 12.28
N TYR A 244 6.55 -14.80 12.52
CA TYR A 244 5.81 -15.08 13.75
C TYR A 244 4.54 -15.89 13.48
N LYS A 245 4.55 -16.64 12.37
CA LYS A 245 3.48 -17.59 12.09
C LYS A 245 3.53 -18.71 13.13
N GLU A 246 2.48 -18.82 13.93
CA GLU A 246 2.34 -19.98 14.83
C GLU A 246 2.31 -21.24 13.97
N GLU A 247 3.21 -22.15 14.23
CA GLU A 247 3.14 -23.51 13.70
C GLU A 247 1.89 -24.17 14.30
N LYS A 248 0.97 -24.58 13.40
CA LYS A 248 -0.25 -25.27 13.82
C LYS A 248 0.06 -26.72 14.09
#